data_c7d04aedf480d83491b4f65f222fb05e
#
_entry.id   c7d04aedf480d83491b4f65f222fb05e
#
_cell.length_a   1.000
_cell.length_b   1.000
_cell.length_c   1.000
_cell.angle_alpha   90.00
_cell.angle_beta   90.00
_cell.angle_gamma   90.00
#
_symmetry.space_group_name_H-M   'P 1'
#
loop_
_entity.id
_entity.type
_entity.pdbx_description
1 polymer ?
#
loop_
_entity_poly.entity_id
_entity_poly.type
_entity_poly.pdbx_seq_one_letter_code
_entity_poly.pdbx_strand_id
1 'polypeptide(L)'
;SKFGQGIYITSSYKTAALYAAKAAKANGKKCCYVYTVEVPVLTENNHIFSCKPVNQEVINRVEKEIGQTIPEEVKSAGKLFRKYLGNLLTGQLGTIKKMMGKADPVAEKAVSQFLNSVDIVYLAWPQSQTKPEGDTNRAVLNEEDIRIIKIEQVEVDEKNKLIENSVKLVQP
;
A
#
# COMPACT_ATOMS: atom_id res chain seq x y z
N SER A 1 6.81 -7.26 -0.59
CA SER A 1 5.42 -6.85 -0.41
C SER A 1 4.61 -7.08 -1.69
N LYS A 2 3.42 -7.65 -1.55
CA LYS A 2 2.54 -7.96 -2.70
C LYS A 2 1.99 -6.68 -3.38
N PHE A 3 1.77 -5.65 -2.60
CA PHE A 3 1.08 -4.43 -3.07
C PHE A 3 1.97 -3.19 -3.17
N GLY A 4 3.25 -3.36 -3.00
CA GLY A 4 4.22 -2.28 -3.03
C GLY A 4 4.76 -1.92 -1.66
N GLN A 5 5.78 -1.08 -1.64
CA GLN A 5 6.38 -0.63 -0.40
C GLN A 5 5.70 0.64 0.10
N GLY A 6 5.43 0.68 1.39
CA GLY A 6 4.80 1.79 2.08
C GLY A 6 4.25 1.34 3.43
N ILE A 7 3.63 2.23 4.14
CA ILE A 7 2.95 1.94 5.41
C ILE A 7 1.51 1.57 5.11
N TYR A 8 1.14 0.33 5.40
CA TYR A 8 -0.19 -0.20 5.10
C TYR A 8 -1.20 0.28 6.12
N ILE A 9 -2.29 0.88 5.62
CA ILE A 9 -3.42 1.33 6.42
C ILE A 9 -4.73 0.75 5.85
N THR A 10 -5.75 0.69 6.69
CA THR A 10 -7.08 0.18 6.33
C THR A 10 -8.16 1.03 7.00
N SER A 11 -9.33 1.09 6.39
CA SER A 11 -10.52 1.69 6.99
C SER A 11 -11.22 0.76 8.00
N SER A 12 -10.83 -0.51 8.06
CA SER A 12 -11.42 -1.50 8.96
C SER A 12 -10.58 -1.71 10.21
N TYR A 13 -11.14 -1.37 11.38
CA TYR A 13 -10.49 -1.62 12.67
C TYR A 13 -10.19 -3.11 12.89
N LYS A 14 -11.14 -3.99 12.54
CA LYS A 14 -10.97 -5.44 12.67
C LYS A 14 -9.82 -5.95 11.79
N THR A 15 -9.69 -5.44 10.58
CA THR A 15 -8.59 -5.79 9.68
C THR A 15 -7.25 -5.31 10.26
N ALA A 16 -7.20 -4.11 10.80
CA ALA A 16 -5.98 -3.60 11.44
C ALA A 16 -5.57 -4.46 12.63
N ALA A 17 -6.51 -4.84 13.48
CA ALA A 17 -6.27 -5.73 14.62
C ALA A 17 -5.77 -7.12 14.19
N LEU A 18 -6.35 -7.68 13.13
CA LEU A 18 -5.92 -8.97 12.56
C LEU A 18 -4.44 -8.92 12.11
N TYR A 19 -4.06 -7.89 11.37
CA TYR A 19 -2.68 -7.74 10.90
C TYR A 19 -1.71 -7.44 12.04
N ALA A 20 -2.11 -6.64 13.02
CA ALA A 20 -1.33 -6.38 14.23
C ALA A 20 -1.06 -7.68 15.01
N ALA A 21 -2.07 -8.53 15.15
CA ALA A 21 -1.95 -9.83 15.81
C ALA A 21 -1.00 -10.77 15.06
N LYS A 22 -1.11 -10.84 13.75
CA LYS A 22 -0.21 -11.66 12.91
C LYS A 22 1.24 -11.19 13.04
N ALA A 23 1.48 -9.89 13.02
CA ALA A 23 2.80 -9.31 13.18
C ALA A 23 3.36 -9.57 14.58
N ALA A 24 2.55 -9.42 15.63
CA ALA A 24 2.97 -9.70 17.00
C ALA A 24 3.37 -11.17 17.19
N LYS A 25 2.57 -12.11 16.68
CA LYS A 25 2.88 -13.54 16.72
C LYS A 25 4.18 -13.87 15.97
N ALA A 26 4.37 -13.32 14.78
CA ALA A 26 5.58 -13.53 13.99
C ALA A 26 6.85 -13.05 14.71
N ASN A 27 6.73 -12.07 15.59
CA ASN A 27 7.83 -11.51 16.39
C ASN A 27 7.86 -12.02 17.83
N GLY A 28 7.07 -13.05 18.17
CA GLY A 28 7.01 -13.64 19.50
C GLY A 28 6.44 -12.72 20.58
N LYS A 29 5.69 -11.69 20.19
CA LYS A 29 5.07 -10.72 21.10
C LYS A 29 3.65 -11.14 21.49
N LYS A 30 3.27 -10.88 22.74
CA LYS A 30 1.93 -11.21 23.26
C LYS A 30 0.92 -10.07 23.09
N CYS A 31 1.39 -8.83 22.99
CA CYS A 31 0.55 -7.66 22.86
C CYS A 31 0.53 -7.18 21.41
N CYS A 32 -0.62 -6.74 20.95
CA CYS A 32 -0.75 -6.06 19.68
C CYS A 32 -1.45 -4.71 19.83
N TYR A 33 -1.16 -3.80 18.91
CA TYR A 33 -1.59 -2.42 18.97
C TYR A 33 -2.25 -2.01 17.66
N VAL A 34 -3.29 -1.20 17.78
CA VAL A 34 -3.95 -0.54 16.65
C VAL A 34 -3.67 0.96 16.74
N TYR A 35 -3.10 1.48 15.67
CA TYR A 35 -2.82 2.91 15.50
C TYR A 35 -3.96 3.53 14.70
N THR A 36 -4.60 4.55 15.24
CA THR A 36 -5.52 5.40 14.49
C THR A 36 -4.74 6.58 13.95
N VAL A 37 -4.80 6.78 12.64
CA VAL A 37 -3.99 7.78 11.95
C VAL A 37 -4.85 8.70 11.11
N GLU A 38 -4.39 9.94 10.96
CA GLU A 38 -4.91 10.89 10.01
C GLU A 38 -3.94 10.95 8.82
N VAL A 39 -4.48 10.91 7.63
CA VAL A 39 -3.74 10.90 6.37
C VAL A 39 -4.40 11.85 5.37
N PRO A 40 -3.69 12.29 4.32
CA PRO A 40 -4.29 13.15 3.30
C PRO A 40 -5.53 12.52 2.64
N VAL A 41 -6.43 13.36 2.19
CA VAL A 41 -7.63 12.91 1.48
C VAL A 41 -7.21 12.21 0.19
N LEU A 42 -7.79 11.04 -0.08
CA LEU A 42 -7.61 10.33 -1.35
C LEU A 42 -8.28 11.11 -2.48
N THR A 43 -7.51 11.43 -3.51
CA THR A 43 -8.02 12.06 -4.73
C THR A 43 -7.73 11.19 -5.94
N GLU A 44 -8.35 11.48 -7.07
CA GLU A 44 -8.08 10.75 -8.32
C GLU A 44 -6.63 10.89 -8.78
N ASN A 45 -5.97 11.98 -8.40
CA ASN A 45 -4.65 12.36 -8.90
C ASN A 45 -3.51 12.06 -7.93
N ASN A 46 -3.77 11.52 -6.74
CA ASN A 46 -2.76 11.27 -5.73
C ASN A 46 -2.56 9.79 -5.39
N HIS A 47 -3.14 8.88 -6.17
CA HIS A 47 -2.99 7.45 -5.92
C HIS A 47 -2.96 6.63 -7.22
N ILE A 48 -2.48 5.40 -7.06
CA ILE A 48 -2.54 4.37 -8.10
C ILE A 48 -3.29 3.17 -7.52
N PHE A 49 -4.35 2.76 -8.20
CA PHE A 49 -5.16 1.61 -7.78
C PHE A 49 -4.73 0.34 -8.53
N SER A 50 -4.41 -0.72 -7.81
CA SER A 50 -3.75 -1.91 -8.35
C SER A 50 -4.48 -2.58 -9.52
N CYS A 51 -5.81 -2.62 -9.48
CA CYS A 51 -6.63 -3.33 -10.47
C CYS A 51 -7.46 -2.41 -11.36
N LYS A 52 -7.20 -1.11 -11.37
CA LYS A 52 -7.90 -0.12 -12.20
C LYS A 52 -6.91 0.59 -13.11
N PRO A 53 -7.39 1.16 -14.23
CA PRO A 53 -6.57 2.00 -15.09
C PRO A 53 -5.95 3.15 -14.32
N VAL A 54 -4.72 3.50 -14.66
CA VAL A 54 -4.03 4.65 -14.06
C VAL A 54 -4.63 5.94 -14.59
N ASN A 55 -4.85 6.91 -13.71
CA ASN A 55 -5.37 8.21 -14.06
C ASN A 55 -4.44 8.93 -15.06
N GLN A 56 -5.02 9.60 -16.06
CA GLN A 56 -4.25 10.24 -17.13
C GLN A 56 -3.31 11.35 -16.59
N GLU A 57 -3.73 12.11 -15.59
CA GLU A 57 -2.88 13.15 -15.01
C GLU A 57 -1.67 12.54 -14.29
N VAL A 58 -1.84 11.40 -13.62
CA VAL A 58 -0.74 10.66 -13.01
C VAL A 58 0.23 10.19 -14.10
N ILE A 59 -0.29 9.63 -15.18
CA ILE A 59 0.53 9.19 -16.33
C ILE A 59 1.33 10.37 -16.88
N ASN A 60 0.70 11.52 -17.07
CA ASN A 60 1.36 12.72 -17.60
C ASN A 60 2.52 13.18 -16.71
N ARG A 61 2.32 13.19 -15.38
CA ARG A 61 3.38 13.55 -14.43
C ARG A 61 4.55 12.58 -14.47
N VAL A 62 4.26 11.29 -14.54
CA VAL A 62 5.28 10.25 -14.60
C VAL A 62 6.05 10.32 -15.91
N GLU A 63 5.35 10.41 -17.05
CA GLU A 63 5.99 10.52 -18.37
C GLU A 63 6.89 11.75 -18.47
N LYS A 64 6.45 12.88 -17.92
CA LYS A 64 7.26 14.09 -17.88
C LYS A 64 8.56 13.90 -17.09
N GLU A 65 8.46 13.25 -15.93
CA GLU A 65 9.61 13.02 -15.04
C GLU A 65 10.61 12.03 -15.61
N ILE A 66 10.12 10.91 -16.21
CA ILE A 66 11.02 9.90 -16.81
C ILE A 66 11.49 10.28 -18.21
N GLY A 67 10.87 11.28 -18.84
CA GLY A 67 11.24 11.77 -20.17
C GLY A 67 10.91 10.83 -21.32
N GLN A 68 9.93 9.95 -21.14
CA GLN A 68 9.51 9.02 -22.19
C GLN A 68 8.05 8.60 -22.02
N THR A 69 7.46 8.13 -23.12
CA THR A 69 6.09 7.61 -23.14
C THR A 69 6.01 6.21 -22.55
N ILE A 70 5.00 5.98 -21.72
CA ILE A 70 4.72 4.67 -21.14
C ILE A 70 3.84 3.86 -22.10
N PRO A 71 4.11 2.55 -22.29
CA PRO A 71 3.28 1.70 -23.15
C PRO A 71 1.82 1.64 -22.68
N GLU A 72 0.88 1.66 -23.62
CA GLU A 72 -0.55 1.64 -23.32
C GLU A 72 -0.99 0.42 -22.50
N GLU A 73 -0.41 -0.75 -22.78
CA GLU A 73 -0.78 -2.01 -22.13
C GLU A 73 -0.52 -1.99 -20.62
N VAL A 74 0.46 -1.22 -20.13
CA VAL A 74 0.76 -1.13 -18.69
C VAL A 74 -0.04 -0.05 -17.97
N LYS A 75 -0.76 0.78 -18.72
CA LYS A 75 -1.66 1.81 -18.15
C LYS A 75 -3.01 1.25 -17.70
N SER A 76 -3.34 0.04 -18.10
CA SER A 76 -4.65 -0.58 -17.86
C SER A 76 -4.88 -1.02 -16.42
N ALA A 77 -3.83 -1.17 -15.63
CA ALA A 77 -3.92 -1.52 -14.21
C ALA A 77 -2.72 -0.98 -13.44
N GLY A 78 -2.97 -0.46 -12.25
CA GLY A 78 -1.91 0.12 -11.42
C GLY A 78 -0.78 -0.85 -11.10
N LYS A 79 -1.07 -2.15 -10.91
CA LYS A 79 -0.05 -3.17 -10.68
C LYS A 79 0.91 -3.34 -11.86
N LEU A 80 0.39 -3.26 -13.08
CA LEU A 80 1.21 -3.36 -14.31
C LEU A 80 2.09 -2.12 -14.47
N PHE A 81 1.50 -0.96 -14.25
CA PHE A 81 2.19 0.32 -14.28
C PHE A 81 3.35 0.36 -13.29
N ARG A 82 3.10 -0.04 -12.04
CA ARG A 82 4.12 -0.10 -11.00
C ARG A 82 5.25 -1.08 -11.34
N LYS A 83 4.91 -2.25 -11.89
CA LYS A 83 5.91 -3.24 -12.31
C LYS A 83 6.79 -2.71 -13.44
N TYR A 84 6.19 -2.05 -14.43
CA TYR A 84 6.92 -1.42 -15.52
C TYR A 84 7.90 -0.37 -14.99
N LEU A 85 7.45 0.52 -14.10
CA LEU A 85 8.32 1.52 -13.49
C LEU A 85 9.46 0.89 -12.70
N GLY A 86 9.20 -0.17 -11.96
CA GLY A 86 10.23 -0.90 -11.22
C GLY A 86 11.33 -1.43 -12.13
N ASN A 87 10.96 -2.01 -13.25
CA ASN A 87 11.91 -2.49 -14.26
C ASN A 87 12.70 -1.34 -14.89
N LEU A 88 12.03 -0.25 -15.22
CA LEU A 88 12.65 0.92 -15.81
C LEU A 88 13.66 1.56 -14.87
N LEU A 89 13.27 1.80 -13.62
CA LEU A 89 14.10 2.49 -12.62
C LEU A 89 15.30 1.66 -12.17
N THR A 90 15.21 0.35 -12.21
CA THR A 90 16.31 -0.56 -11.83
C THR A 90 17.14 -1.05 -13.02
N GLY A 91 16.82 -0.61 -14.25
CA GLY A 91 17.54 -1.03 -15.45
C GLY A 91 17.35 -2.50 -15.81
N GLN A 92 16.28 -3.14 -15.35
CA GLN A 92 16.07 -4.57 -15.49
C GLN A 92 14.95 -4.93 -16.48
N LEU A 93 14.71 -4.07 -17.46
CA LEU A 93 13.76 -4.33 -18.54
C LEU A 93 14.15 -5.61 -19.30
N GLY A 94 13.19 -6.51 -19.49
CA GLY A 94 13.33 -7.70 -20.35
C GLY A 94 13.89 -8.96 -19.72
N THR A 95 14.13 -9.01 -18.40
CA THR A 95 14.54 -10.26 -17.75
C THR A 95 13.35 -11.14 -17.41
N ILE A 96 13.33 -12.34 -17.99
CA ILE A 96 12.28 -13.37 -17.83
C ILE A 96 12.03 -13.74 -16.35
N LYS A 97 13.05 -13.70 -15.51
CA LYS A 97 12.92 -13.96 -14.06
C LYS A 97 11.90 -13.07 -13.35
N LYS A 98 11.65 -11.88 -13.88
CA LYS A 98 10.71 -10.91 -13.29
C LYS A 98 9.29 -11.10 -13.76
N MET A 99 9.10 -11.78 -14.85
CA MET A 99 7.75 -12.16 -15.30
C MET A 99 7.14 -13.24 -14.40
N MET A 100 7.93 -13.93 -13.59
CA MET A 100 7.48 -15.01 -12.71
C MET A 100 7.01 -14.59 -11.33
N GLY A 101 6.73 -13.33 -11.14
CA GLY A 101 5.79 -12.94 -10.09
C GLY A 101 6.33 -12.71 -8.66
N LYS A 102 7.63 -12.75 -8.40
CA LYS A 102 8.16 -12.31 -7.10
C LYS A 102 8.50 -10.83 -7.16
N ALA A 103 7.88 -10.05 -6.27
CA ALA A 103 8.21 -8.65 -6.10
C ALA A 103 9.69 -8.49 -5.70
N ASP A 104 10.42 -7.65 -6.43
CA ASP A 104 11.77 -7.27 -6.07
C ASP A 104 11.71 -6.12 -5.06
N PRO A 105 12.14 -6.29 -3.80
CA PRO A 105 12.05 -5.23 -2.80
C PRO A 105 12.79 -3.94 -3.19
N VAL A 106 13.91 -4.07 -3.91
CA VAL A 106 14.68 -2.90 -4.38
C VAL A 106 13.90 -2.12 -5.41
N ALA A 107 13.29 -2.81 -6.38
CA ALA A 107 12.45 -2.18 -7.40
C ALA A 107 11.21 -1.54 -6.78
N GLU A 108 10.55 -2.21 -5.85
CA GLU A 108 9.36 -1.65 -5.18
C GLU A 108 9.69 -0.40 -4.37
N LYS A 109 10.83 -0.38 -3.68
CA LYS A 109 11.28 0.81 -2.96
C LYS A 109 11.55 1.97 -3.90
N ALA A 110 12.25 1.71 -5.00
CA ALA A 110 12.54 2.73 -6.02
C ALA A 110 11.25 3.30 -6.61
N VAL A 111 10.26 2.45 -6.91
CA VAL A 111 8.95 2.91 -7.43
C VAL A 111 8.22 3.77 -6.42
N SER A 112 8.16 3.35 -5.16
CA SER A 112 7.48 4.12 -4.12
C SER A 112 8.11 5.50 -3.90
N GLN A 113 9.42 5.57 -3.87
CA GLN A 113 10.15 6.84 -3.75
C GLN A 113 9.93 7.74 -4.98
N PHE A 114 10.00 7.16 -6.17
CA PHE A 114 9.76 7.88 -7.41
C PHE A 114 8.33 8.44 -7.48
N LEU A 115 7.33 7.59 -7.22
CA LEU A 115 5.92 8.00 -7.25
C LEU A 115 5.64 9.10 -6.22
N ASN A 116 6.21 8.99 -5.03
CA ASN A 116 6.07 10.05 -4.02
C ASN A 116 6.69 11.37 -4.49
N SER A 117 7.78 11.32 -5.23
CA SER A 117 8.43 12.53 -5.80
C SER A 117 7.57 13.24 -6.84
N VAL A 118 6.58 12.56 -7.42
CA VAL A 118 5.61 13.14 -8.39
C VAL A 118 4.20 13.26 -7.77
N ASP A 119 4.14 13.46 -6.46
CA ASP A 119 2.92 13.76 -5.70
C ASP A 119 1.91 12.60 -5.64
N ILE A 120 2.37 11.36 -5.71
CA ILE A 120 1.55 10.21 -5.40
C ILE A 120 1.71 9.88 -3.91
N VAL A 121 0.59 9.87 -3.19
CA VAL A 121 0.53 9.62 -1.74
C VAL A 121 0.29 8.15 -1.45
N TYR A 122 -0.51 7.48 -2.27
CA TYR A 122 -0.98 6.13 -2.01
C TYR A 122 -0.80 5.17 -3.17
N LEU A 123 -0.53 3.91 -2.82
CA LEU A 123 -0.91 2.75 -3.61
C LEU A 123 -2.16 2.15 -2.96
N ALA A 124 -3.17 1.81 -3.73
CA ALA A 124 -4.44 1.31 -3.22
C ALA A 124 -4.82 -0.03 -3.87
N TRP A 125 -5.56 -0.84 -3.14
CA TRP A 125 -6.10 -2.10 -3.64
C TRP A 125 -7.41 -2.43 -2.92
N PRO A 126 -8.29 -3.27 -3.53
CA PRO A 126 -9.52 -3.66 -2.86
C PRO A 126 -9.21 -4.54 -1.63
N GLN A 127 -9.93 -4.33 -0.55
CA GLN A 127 -9.81 -5.14 0.66
C GLN A 127 -10.18 -6.61 0.37
N SER A 128 -11.18 -6.82 -0.48
CA SER A 128 -11.59 -8.14 -0.95
C SER A 128 -11.46 -8.22 -2.46
N GLN A 129 -10.77 -9.26 -2.95
CA GLN A 129 -10.66 -9.50 -4.39
C GLN A 129 -11.98 -9.96 -5.00
N THR A 130 -12.89 -10.51 -4.19
CA THR A 130 -14.23 -10.95 -4.64
C THR A 130 -15.25 -9.81 -4.64
N LYS A 131 -14.94 -8.69 -3.97
CA LYS A 131 -15.78 -7.49 -3.90
C LYS A 131 -14.92 -6.24 -4.13
N PRO A 132 -14.44 -6.04 -5.36
CA PRO A 132 -13.51 -4.94 -5.65
C PRO A 132 -14.12 -3.54 -5.46
N GLU A 133 -15.45 -3.41 -5.42
CA GLU A 133 -16.17 -2.16 -5.17
C GLU A 133 -16.30 -1.83 -3.67
N GLY A 134 -15.89 -2.75 -2.78
CA GLY A 134 -15.98 -2.57 -1.33
C GLY A 134 -14.88 -1.68 -0.78
N ASP A 135 -14.60 -1.84 0.51
CA ASP A 135 -13.54 -1.12 1.20
C ASP A 135 -12.18 -1.31 0.54
N THR A 136 -11.34 -0.29 0.64
CA THR A 136 -9.99 -0.30 0.08
C THR A 136 -8.94 -0.30 1.19
N ASN A 137 -7.83 -0.96 0.89
CA ASN A 137 -6.61 -0.83 1.66
C ASN A 137 -5.62 0.05 0.90
N ARG A 138 -4.74 0.71 1.63
CA ARG A 138 -3.76 1.63 1.05
C ARG A 138 -2.38 1.42 1.66
N ALA A 139 -1.35 1.66 0.85
CA ALA A 139 0.00 1.88 1.32
C ALA A 139 0.31 3.38 1.21
N VAL A 140 0.66 4.01 2.31
CA VAL A 140 1.11 5.40 2.35
C VAL A 140 2.59 5.41 1.98
N LEU A 141 2.97 6.15 0.95
CA LEU A 141 4.32 6.11 0.40
C LEU A 141 5.34 6.88 1.23
N ASN A 142 4.92 7.90 1.96
CA ASN A 142 5.76 8.72 2.81
C ASN A 142 5.21 8.75 4.24
N GLU A 143 5.99 8.31 5.21
CA GLU A 143 5.58 8.30 6.62
C GLU A 143 5.27 9.69 7.17
N GLU A 144 5.83 10.75 6.60
CA GLU A 144 5.54 12.14 6.98
C GLU A 144 4.09 12.55 6.70
N ASP A 145 3.39 11.82 5.82
CA ASP A 145 1.97 12.03 5.54
C ASP A 145 1.05 11.41 6.59
N ILE A 146 1.60 10.73 7.59
CA ILE A 146 0.84 10.05 8.64
C ILE A 146 0.94 10.81 9.94
N ARG A 147 -0.22 11.16 10.51
CA ARG A 147 -0.30 11.70 11.87
C ARG A 147 -1.00 10.70 12.77
N ILE A 148 -0.33 10.23 13.81
CA ILE A 148 -0.91 9.32 14.81
C ILE A 148 -1.86 10.11 15.72
N ILE A 149 -3.12 9.69 15.78
CA ILE A 149 -4.15 10.31 16.62
C ILE A 149 -4.22 9.59 17.97
N LYS A 150 -4.22 8.26 17.95
CA LYS A 150 -4.24 7.45 19.19
C LYS A 150 -3.66 6.08 18.94
N ILE A 151 -3.23 5.44 20.02
CA ILE A 151 -2.72 4.06 20.03
C ILE A 151 -3.57 3.28 21.03
N GLU A 152 -4.10 2.15 20.60
CA GLU A 152 -4.89 1.25 21.43
C GLU A 152 -4.25 -0.13 21.49
N GLN A 153 -4.18 -0.71 22.68
CA GLN A 153 -3.81 -2.10 22.88
C GLN A 153 -5.06 -2.96 22.73
N VAL A 154 -4.95 -4.04 21.98
CA VAL A 154 -6.07 -4.95 21.72
C VAL A 154 -5.68 -6.39 21.97
N GLU A 155 -6.67 -7.23 22.32
CA GLU A 155 -6.51 -8.66 22.41
C GLU A 155 -7.29 -9.33 21.29
N VAL A 156 -6.76 -10.44 20.81
CA VAL A 156 -7.38 -11.27 19.77
C VAL A 156 -7.47 -12.71 20.27
N ASP A 157 -8.47 -13.42 19.78
CA ASP A 157 -8.65 -14.85 20.06
C ASP A 157 -7.65 -15.71 19.26
N GLU A 158 -7.73 -17.03 19.42
CA GLU A 158 -6.85 -17.98 18.73
C GLU A 158 -6.95 -17.91 17.21
N LYS A 159 -8.08 -17.41 16.67
CA LYS A 159 -8.33 -17.21 15.25
C LYS A 159 -7.95 -15.80 14.76
N ASN A 160 -7.27 -15.01 15.60
CA ASN A 160 -6.91 -13.60 15.36
C ASN A 160 -8.12 -12.67 15.20
N LYS A 161 -9.26 -13.02 15.77
CA LYS A 161 -10.42 -12.12 15.81
C LYS A 161 -10.35 -11.20 17.03
N LEU A 162 -10.67 -9.93 16.82
CA LEU A 162 -10.72 -8.92 17.86
C LEU A 162 -11.71 -9.33 18.97
N ILE A 163 -11.24 -9.29 20.20
CA ILE A 163 -12.07 -9.42 21.41
C ILE A 163 -12.56 -8.01 21.75
N GLU A 164 -13.85 -7.73 21.52
CA GLU A 164 -14.40 -6.36 21.53
C GLU A 164 -14.20 -5.63 22.86
N ASN A 165 -14.28 -6.32 23.98
CA ASN A 165 -14.13 -5.71 25.31
C ASN A 165 -12.66 -5.53 25.77
N SER A 166 -11.70 -5.90 24.92
CA SER A 166 -10.28 -5.86 25.24
C SER A 166 -9.59 -4.55 24.90
N VAL A 167 -10.25 -3.68 24.14
CA VAL A 167 -9.65 -2.45 23.62
C VAL A 167 -9.30 -1.50 24.77
N LYS A 168 -8.03 -1.10 24.83
CA LYS A 168 -7.49 -0.24 25.89
C LYS A 168 -6.68 0.91 25.30
N LEU A 169 -7.07 2.13 25.59
CA LEU A 169 -6.29 3.29 25.17
C LEU A 169 -4.93 3.30 25.87
N VAL A 170 -3.86 3.35 25.07
CA VAL A 170 -2.48 3.44 25.56
C VAL A 170 -1.98 4.87 25.48
N GLN A 171 -2.31 5.55 24.36
CA GLN A 171 -1.90 6.93 24.11
C GLN A 171 -2.96 7.63 23.27
N PRO A 172 -3.42 8.83 23.71
CA PRO A 172 -4.31 9.65 22.90
C PRO A 172 -3.60 10.28 21.71
#